data_55e79f41534a8bff96451ddc9b3ce5bd
#
_entry.id   55e79f41534a8bff96451ddc9b3ce5bd
#
_cell.length_a   1.000
_cell.length_b   1.000
_cell.length_c   1.000
_cell.angle_alpha   90.00
_cell.angle_beta   90.00
_cell.angle_gamma   90.00
#
_symmetry.space_group_name_H-M   'P 1'
#
loop_
_entity.id
_entity.type
_entity.pdbx_description
1 polymer ?
#
loop_
_entity_poly.entity_id
_entity_poly.type
_entity_poly.pdbx_seq_one_letter_code
_entity_poly.pdbx_strand_id
1 'polypeptide(L)'
;TFYAEASYERYMLKDWNTFVLKNGAANLLSIRLVLGRNSVDQPIYPRRGSDFSVSVQLTPPYSLWDGKDYKSTALSEQERYNWIEFHKWMLKGQWFTPLTRNGNLVLMARAEMGYLGHYNKNKVSPFERFEVGGDGMTGYNMYGIDIISMRGYDDGALDPVGSNYSCAYNKYTMELRYPLLLKGQTNIYVLGFLEGGNGFTSWKEFSPFKIKRSAGIGVRLFLPVVGMVGVDWGWGFDPAAGQTKRSGSHIHFTMGMQF
;
A
#
# COMPACT_ATOMS: atom_id res chain seq x y z
N THR A 1 11.62 -17.86 -1.21
CA THR A 1 10.33 -18.21 -0.55
C THR A 1 9.23 -18.20 -1.59
N PHE A 2 8.42 -19.27 -1.61
CA PHE A 2 7.18 -19.34 -2.38
C PHE A 2 6.04 -19.60 -1.40
N TYR A 3 4.94 -18.87 -1.56
CA TYR A 3 3.75 -19.00 -0.74
C TYR A 3 2.51 -19.02 -1.64
N ALA A 4 1.58 -19.92 -1.37
CA ALA A 4 0.30 -20.02 -2.05
C ALA A 4 -0.82 -20.10 -1.00
N GLU A 5 -1.84 -19.31 -1.16
CA GLU A 5 -3.00 -19.22 -0.28
C GLU A 5 -4.28 -19.26 -1.11
N ALA A 6 -5.26 -20.04 -0.66
CA ALA A 6 -6.62 -19.96 -1.15
C ALA A 6 -7.50 -19.43 -0.01
N SER A 7 -8.30 -18.43 -0.28
CA SER A 7 -9.18 -17.79 0.70
C SER A 7 -10.60 -17.65 0.20
N TYR A 8 -11.53 -17.78 1.13
CA TYR A 8 -12.92 -17.41 0.92
C TYR A 8 -13.35 -16.43 2.00
N GLU A 9 -13.85 -15.29 1.58
CA GLU A 9 -14.35 -14.24 2.46
C GLU A 9 -15.78 -13.86 2.08
N ARG A 10 -16.57 -13.53 3.07
CA ARG A 10 -17.94 -13.05 2.88
C ARG A 10 -18.13 -11.72 3.61
N TYR A 11 -18.38 -10.69 2.85
CA TYR A 11 -18.74 -9.37 3.37
C TYR A 11 -20.24 -9.28 3.52
N MET A 12 -20.73 -8.91 4.71
CA MET A 12 -22.13 -8.61 4.98
C MET A 12 -22.25 -7.15 5.39
N LEU A 13 -22.93 -6.36 4.57
CA LEU A 13 -23.02 -4.91 4.71
C LEU A 13 -24.45 -4.52 5.07
N LYS A 14 -24.58 -3.65 6.07
CA LYS A 14 -25.86 -3.08 6.50
C LYS A 14 -25.69 -1.58 6.74
N ASP A 15 -26.47 -0.79 6.01
CA ASP A 15 -26.51 0.68 6.11
C ASP A 15 -25.16 1.37 5.95
N TRP A 16 -24.28 0.83 5.07
CA TRP A 16 -22.94 1.32 4.84
C TRP A 16 -22.91 2.41 3.77
N ASN A 17 -23.09 3.67 4.18
CA ASN A 17 -23.31 4.80 3.27
C ASN A 17 -22.07 5.25 2.49
N THR A 18 -20.87 4.88 2.93
CA THR A 18 -19.59 5.29 2.32
C THR A 18 -19.12 4.34 1.22
N PHE A 19 -19.88 3.27 0.95
CA PHE A 19 -19.49 2.23 0.01
C PHE A 19 -20.51 2.05 -1.11
N VAL A 20 -20.08 1.51 -2.26
CA VAL A 20 -20.95 1.27 -3.43
C VAL A 20 -22.09 0.31 -3.08
N LEU A 21 -21.79 -0.77 -2.37
CA LEU A 21 -22.79 -1.71 -1.87
C LEU A 21 -23.18 -1.32 -0.45
N LYS A 22 -24.28 -0.58 -0.29
CA LYS A 22 -24.74 -0.08 1.02
C LYS A 22 -25.34 -1.18 1.89
N ASN A 23 -26.09 -2.08 1.28
CA ASN A 23 -26.76 -3.21 1.92
C ASN A 23 -26.61 -4.45 1.07
N GLY A 24 -26.33 -5.60 1.72
CA GLY A 24 -26.24 -6.88 1.04
C GLY A 24 -25.03 -7.69 1.42
N ALA A 25 -24.72 -8.70 0.61
CA ALA A 25 -23.59 -9.59 0.81
C ALA A 25 -22.74 -9.68 -0.46
N ALA A 26 -21.43 -9.73 -0.27
CA ALA A 26 -20.48 -9.98 -1.34
C ALA A 26 -19.57 -11.14 -0.96
N ASN A 27 -19.30 -12.04 -1.91
CA ASN A 27 -18.46 -13.22 -1.71
C ASN A 27 -17.16 -13.05 -2.51
N LEU A 28 -16.05 -13.30 -1.86
CA LEU A 28 -14.72 -13.28 -2.45
C LEU A 28 -14.07 -14.65 -2.32
N LEU A 29 -13.83 -15.30 -3.43
CA LEU A 29 -13.00 -16.50 -3.53
C LEU A 29 -11.74 -16.14 -4.29
N SER A 30 -10.57 -16.28 -3.67
CA SER A 30 -9.32 -15.90 -4.31
C SER A 30 -8.19 -16.90 -4.08
N ILE A 31 -7.24 -16.90 -5.01
CA ILE A 31 -5.96 -17.58 -4.87
C ILE A 31 -4.88 -16.49 -4.93
N ARG A 32 -4.04 -16.44 -3.90
CA ARG A 32 -2.89 -15.55 -3.80
C ARG A 32 -1.60 -16.33 -3.89
N LEU A 33 -0.73 -15.92 -4.79
CA LEU A 33 0.61 -16.46 -4.96
C LEU A 33 1.62 -15.37 -4.63
N VAL A 34 2.62 -15.70 -3.81
CA VAL A 34 3.70 -14.78 -3.46
C VAL A 34 5.05 -15.46 -3.73
N LEU A 35 5.87 -14.79 -4.51
CA LEU A 35 7.26 -15.15 -4.73
C LEU A 35 8.14 -14.08 -4.10
N GLY A 36 9.02 -14.46 -3.19
CA GLY A 36 9.91 -13.54 -2.50
C GLY A 36 11.34 -14.05 -2.38
N ARG A 37 12.28 -13.11 -2.34
CA ARG A 37 13.68 -13.34 -2.02
C ARG A 37 14.12 -12.33 -0.99
N ASN A 38 14.58 -12.81 0.16
CA ASN A 38 15.16 -11.98 1.20
C ASN A 38 16.64 -12.39 1.43
N SER A 39 17.55 -11.42 1.32
CA SER A 39 18.98 -11.55 1.57
C SER A 39 19.50 -10.49 2.54
N VAL A 40 18.60 -9.93 3.34
CA VAL A 40 18.91 -8.89 4.32
C VAL A 40 19.74 -9.47 5.46
N ASP A 41 20.78 -8.77 5.87
CA ASP A 41 21.75 -9.25 6.89
C ASP A 41 21.18 -9.32 8.30
N GLN A 42 20.23 -8.45 8.64
CA GLN A 42 19.57 -8.45 9.95
C GLN A 42 18.19 -7.78 9.91
N PRO A 43 17.25 -8.19 10.79
CA PRO A 43 15.86 -7.75 10.65
C PRO A 43 15.57 -6.34 11.16
N ILE A 44 16.24 -5.83 12.21
CA ILE A 44 15.85 -4.58 12.89
C ILE A 44 16.54 -3.36 12.27
N TYR A 45 17.84 -3.45 12.01
CA TYR A 45 18.63 -2.40 11.37
C TYR A 45 19.43 -2.99 10.22
N PRO A 46 18.78 -3.29 9.09
CA PRO A 46 19.49 -3.83 7.94
C PRO A 46 20.57 -2.88 7.42
N ARG A 47 21.77 -3.42 7.19
CA ARG A 47 22.90 -2.68 6.65
C ARG A 47 23.20 -3.07 5.20
N ARG A 48 22.88 -4.30 4.82
CA ARG A 48 23.19 -4.87 3.50
C ARG A 48 22.11 -5.84 3.07
N GLY A 49 22.03 -6.03 1.77
CA GLY A 49 21.14 -7.02 1.18
C GLY A 49 19.91 -6.39 0.54
N SER A 50 19.01 -7.26 0.15
CA SER A 50 17.80 -6.87 -0.54
C SER A 50 16.64 -7.80 -0.18
N ASP A 51 15.44 -7.26 -0.27
CA ASP A 51 14.21 -8.01 -0.14
C ASP A 51 13.28 -7.65 -1.30
N PHE A 52 12.85 -8.67 -2.03
CA PHE A 52 11.97 -8.55 -3.19
C PHE A 52 10.78 -9.46 -3.03
N SER A 53 9.61 -8.98 -3.35
CA SER A 53 8.40 -9.79 -3.43
C SER A 53 7.54 -9.41 -4.62
N VAL A 54 6.95 -10.43 -5.23
CA VAL A 54 5.90 -10.33 -6.23
C VAL A 54 4.70 -11.09 -5.70
N SER A 55 3.56 -10.44 -5.63
CA SER A 55 2.31 -11.04 -5.22
C SER A 55 1.28 -10.92 -6.33
N VAL A 56 0.59 -12.01 -6.61
CA VAL A 56 -0.51 -12.09 -7.57
C VAL A 56 -1.71 -12.72 -6.88
N GLN A 57 -2.81 -12.01 -6.85
CA GLN A 57 -4.09 -12.52 -6.33
C GLN A 57 -5.11 -12.56 -7.45
N LEU A 58 -5.73 -13.70 -7.65
CA LEU A 58 -6.66 -13.97 -8.74
C LEU A 58 -7.98 -14.47 -8.17
N THR A 59 -9.07 -14.00 -8.72
CA THR A 59 -10.41 -14.53 -8.50
C THR A 59 -10.91 -15.22 -9.77
N PRO A 60 -11.90 -16.10 -9.69
CA PRO A 60 -12.59 -16.59 -10.88
C PRO A 60 -13.27 -15.45 -11.66
N PRO A 61 -13.19 -15.43 -13.00
CA PRO A 61 -13.80 -14.40 -13.82
C PRO A 61 -15.30 -14.67 -14.04
N TYR A 62 -16.10 -14.54 -12.99
CA TYR A 62 -17.54 -14.88 -12.98
C TYR A 62 -18.32 -14.18 -14.09
N SER A 63 -18.00 -12.90 -14.38
CA SER A 63 -18.69 -12.13 -15.42
C SER A 63 -18.51 -12.65 -16.84
N LEU A 64 -17.54 -13.54 -17.08
CA LEU A 64 -17.35 -14.20 -18.37
C LEU A 64 -18.21 -15.48 -18.51
N TRP A 65 -18.74 -15.99 -17.40
CA TRP A 65 -19.41 -17.31 -17.35
C TRP A 65 -20.90 -17.22 -17.02
N ASP A 66 -21.34 -16.16 -16.31
CA ASP A 66 -22.69 -16.08 -15.74
C ASP A 66 -23.76 -15.53 -16.72
N GLY A 67 -23.35 -15.12 -17.93
CA GLY A 67 -24.24 -14.64 -18.99
C GLY A 67 -24.98 -13.34 -18.70
N LYS A 68 -24.61 -12.60 -17.65
CA LYS A 68 -25.26 -11.34 -17.26
C LYS A 68 -24.73 -10.16 -18.10
N ASP A 69 -25.63 -9.25 -18.46
CA ASP A 69 -25.25 -7.98 -19.10
C ASP A 69 -24.88 -6.93 -18.05
N TYR A 70 -23.60 -6.82 -17.75
CA TYR A 70 -23.07 -5.84 -16.79
C TYR A 70 -23.10 -4.38 -17.29
N LYS A 71 -23.52 -4.12 -18.54
CA LYS A 71 -23.77 -2.76 -19.04
C LYS A 71 -25.18 -2.28 -18.64
N SER A 72 -26.09 -3.21 -18.36
CA SER A 72 -27.47 -2.88 -18.01
C SER A 72 -27.55 -2.08 -16.72
N THR A 73 -28.28 -0.97 -16.73
CA THR A 73 -28.63 -0.19 -15.54
C THR A 73 -29.69 -0.84 -14.68
N ALA A 74 -30.37 -1.87 -15.19
CA ALA A 74 -31.36 -2.64 -14.44
C ALA A 74 -30.72 -3.62 -13.45
N LEU A 75 -29.42 -3.92 -13.59
CA LEU A 75 -28.70 -4.81 -12.69
C LEU A 75 -28.44 -4.09 -11.37
N SER A 76 -28.97 -4.63 -10.26
CA SER A 76 -28.74 -4.07 -8.93
C SER A 76 -27.27 -4.21 -8.49
N GLU A 77 -26.80 -3.33 -7.58
CA GLU A 77 -25.44 -3.43 -7.04
C GLU A 77 -25.21 -4.74 -6.30
N GLN A 78 -26.23 -5.29 -5.63
CA GLN A 78 -26.18 -6.60 -4.98
C GLN A 78 -25.93 -7.73 -6.00
N GLU A 79 -26.60 -7.71 -7.14
CA GLU A 79 -26.43 -8.72 -8.19
C GLU A 79 -25.10 -8.57 -8.89
N ARG A 80 -24.63 -7.32 -9.07
CA ARG A 80 -23.33 -6.99 -9.67
C ARG A 80 -22.17 -7.49 -8.85
N TYR A 81 -22.20 -7.30 -7.52
CA TYR A 81 -21.09 -7.60 -6.61
C TYR A 81 -21.31 -8.82 -5.71
N ASN A 82 -22.33 -9.64 -5.99
CA ASN A 82 -22.56 -10.89 -5.24
C ASN A 82 -21.31 -11.80 -5.24
N TRP A 83 -20.62 -11.88 -6.37
CA TRP A 83 -19.31 -12.50 -6.47
C TRP A 83 -18.31 -11.47 -6.96
N ILE A 84 -17.31 -11.20 -6.12
CA ILE A 84 -16.25 -10.24 -6.41
C ILE A 84 -15.28 -10.88 -7.39
N GLU A 85 -14.85 -10.10 -8.39
CA GLU A 85 -13.85 -10.56 -9.36
C GLU A 85 -12.81 -9.48 -9.63
N PHE A 86 -11.54 -9.88 -9.64
CA PHE A 86 -10.40 -9.05 -9.99
C PHE A 86 -9.14 -9.89 -10.21
N HIS A 87 -8.10 -9.25 -10.70
CA HIS A 87 -6.73 -9.71 -10.56
C HIS A 87 -5.88 -8.59 -9.97
N LYS A 88 -5.15 -8.89 -8.90
CA LYS A 88 -4.33 -7.92 -8.16
C LYS A 88 -2.86 -8.32 -8.24
N TRP A 89 -2.03 -7.35 -8.58
CA TRP A 89 -0.60 -7.52 -8.75
C TRP A 89 0.11 -6.54 -7.84
N MET A 90 1.09 -7.01 -7.08
CA MET A 90 1.91 -6.18 -6.22
C MET A 90 3.38 -6.55 -6.40
N LEU A 91 4.19 -5.52 -6.53
CA LEU A 91 5.65 -5.60 -6.62
C LEU A 91 6.23 -4.76 -5.50
N LYS A 92 7.12 -5.34 -4.72
CA LYS A 92 7.85 -4.63 -3.68
C LYS A 92 9.31 -5.04 -3.72
N GLY A 93 10.20 -4.07 -3.71
CA GLY A 93 11.63 -4.30 -3.65
C GLY A 93 12.30 -3.26 -2.78
N GLN A 94 13.22 -3.71 -1.93
CA GLN A 94 14.03 -2.83 -1.10
C GLN A 94 15.48 -3.30 -1.06
N TRP A 95 16.39 -2.33 -0.96
CA TRP A 95 17.84 -2.54 -0.94
C TRP A 95 18.45 -1.76 0.20
N PHE A 96 19.47 -2.34 0.79
CA PHE A 96 20.27 -1.74 1.85
C PHE A 96 21.74 -1.73 1.47
N THR A 97 22.35 -0.54 1.54
CA THR A 97 23.76 -0.35 1.19
C THR A 97 24.44 0.52 2.24
N PRO A 98 25.52 0.03 2.90
CA PRO A 98 26.28 0.84 3.83
C PRO A 98 27.12 1.87 3.06
N LEU A 99 27.02 3.12 3.44
CA LEU A 99 27.79 4.22 2.85
C LEU A 99 29.11 4.49 3.55
N THR A 100 29.29 3.94 4.76
CA THR A 100 30.52 4.06 5.56
C THR A 100 31.14 2.70 5.82
N ARG A 101 32.47 2.66 6.01
CA ARG A 101 33.22 1.41 6.27
C ARG A 101 32.74 0.69 7.53
N ASN A 102 32.36 1.43 8.58
CA ASN A 102 31.82 0.86 9.82
C ASN A 102 30.36 0.42 9.70
N GLY A 103 29.70 0.66 8.55
CA GLY A 103 28.31 0.29 8.30
C GLY A 103 27.29 1.06 9.15
N ASN A 104 27.66 2.20 9.72
CA ASN A 104 26.72 2.98 10.53
C ASN A 104 25.77 3.80 9.67
N LEU A 105 26.26 4.44 8.62
CA LEU A 105 25.40 5.17 7.70
C LEU A 105 24.92 4.21 6.60
N VAL A 106 23.62 4.01 6.50
CA VAL A 106 22.99 3.08 5.56
C VAL A 106 22.02 3.83 4.66
N LEU A 107 22.16 3.61 3.36
CA LEU A 107 21.16 3.99 2.38
C LEU A 107 20.19 2.83 2.20
N MET A 108 18.90 3.09 2.39
CA MET A 108 17.81 2.20 1.98
C MET A 108 17.10 2.81 0.79
N ALA A 109 16.87 2.02 -0.24
CA ALA A 109 16.03 2.39 -1.38
C ALA A 109 14.90 1.35 -1.51
N ARG A 110 13.66 1.80 -1.72
CA ARG A 110 12.48 0.96 -1.87
C ARG A 110 11.66 1.42 -3.06
N ALA A 111 11.15 0.48 -3.82
CA ALA A 111 10.17 0.70 -4.87
C ALA A 111 8.98 -0.26 -4.68
N GLU A 112 7.78 0.28 -4.74
CA GLU A 112 6.54 -0.46 -4.58
C GLU A 112 5.58 -0.06 -5.70
N MET A 113 4.89 -1.04 -6.26
CA MET A 113 3.85 -0.83 -7.28
C MET A 113 2.74 -1.83 -7.05
N GLY A 114 1.51 -1.39 -7.25
CA GLY A 114 0.34 -2.24 -7.21
C GLY A 114 -0.63 -1.93 -8.33
N TYR A 115 -1.35 -2.94 -8.74
CA TYR A 115 -2.40 -2.83 -9.73
C TYR A 115 -3.54 -3.79 -9.45
N LEU A 116 -4.75 -3.27 -9.40
CA LEU A 116 -6.01 -4.00 -9.34
C LEU A 116 -6.70 -3.91 -10.72
N GLY A 117 -6.71 -5.02 -11.42
CA GLY A 117 -7.35 -5.13 -12.72
C GLY A 117 -8.72 -5.79 -12.65
N HIS A 118 -9.43 -5.76 -13.77
CA HIS A 118 -10.77 -6.33 -13.91
C HIS A 118 -10.84 -7.21 -15.15
N TYR A 119 -11.68 -8.26 -15.11
CA TYR A 119 -11.96 -9.11 -16.29
C TYR A 119 -13.03 -8.46 -17.17
N ASN A 120 -13.98 -7.73 -16.56
CA ASN A 120 -15.04 -7.02 -17.26
C ASN A 120 -15.01 -5.52 -16.89
N LYS A 121 -14.88 -4.64 -17.89
CA LYS A 121 -14.80 -3.18 -17.70
C LYS A 121 -16.02 -2.56 -17.03
N ASN A 122 -17.17 -3.24 -17.09
CA ASN A 122 -18.42 -2.79 -16.47
C ASN A 122 -18.63 -3.38 -15.06
N LYS A 123 -17.65 -4.16 -14.56
CA LYS A 123 -17.66 -4.76 -13.22
C LYS A 123 -16.29 -4.58 -12.56
N VAL A 124 -15.91 -3.34 -12.34
CA VAL A 124 -14.67 -3.00 -11.61
C VAL A 124 -14.91 -3.22 -10.13
N SER A 125 -14.04 -4.01 -9.48
CA SER A 125 -14.18 -4.28 -8.05
C SER A 125 -14.04 -3.00 -7.23
N PRO A 126 -14.98 -2.72 -6.32
CA PRO A 126 -14.81 -1.68 -5.29
C PRO A 126 -13.98 -2.20 -4.10
N PHE A 127 -13.76 -3.52 -4.01
CA PHE A 127 -12.97 -4.17 -2.98
C PHE A 127 -11.51 -4.28 -3.40
N GLU A 128 -10.62 -4.52 -2.45
CA GLU A 128 -9.20 -4.81 -2.65
C GLU A 128 -8.41 -3.68 -3.34
N ARG A 129 -8.90 -2.45 -3.27
CA ARG A 129 -8.23 -1.26 -3.81
C ARG A 129 -7.07 -0.81 -2.93
N PHE A 130 -6.42 0.26 -3.33
CA PHE A 130 -5.32 0.87 -2.59
C PHE A 130 -5.75 2.24 -2.06
N GLU A 131 -5.39 2.54 -0.82
CA GLU A 131 -5.47 3.86 -0.23
C GLU A 131 -4.05 4.44 -0.13
N VAL A 132 -3.80 5.56 -0.79
CA VAL A 132 -2.45 6.12 -0.92
C VAL A 132 -2.33 7.44 -0.17
N GLY A 133 -1.50 7.45 0.87
CA GLY A 133 -1.28 8.61 1.75
C GLY A 133 -1.10 8.22 3.20
N GLY A 134 -0.80 9.20 4.05
CA GLY A 134 -0.76 9.05 5.49
C GLY A 134 0.38 8.22 6.05
N ASP A 135 0.22 7.76 7.27
CA ASP A 135 1.20 6.97 8.01
C ASP A 135 1.01 5.45 7.89
N GLY A 136 -0.08 5.00 7.33
CA GLY A 136 -0.43 3.59 7.20
C GLY A 136 -0.99 2.95 8.46
N MET A 137 -1.26 3.74 9.50
CA MET A 137 -1.80 3.25 10.78
C MET A 137 -3.30 3.42 10.89
N THR A 138 -3.87 4.39 10.18
CA THR A 138 -5.29 4.65 10.18
C THR A 138 -5.96 3.81 9.11
N GLY A 139 -7.00 3.13 9.52
CA GLY A 139 -7.86 2.41 8.62
C GLY A 139 -8.19 1.02 9.14
N TYR A 140 -9.47 0.79 9.23
CA TYR A 140 -9.96 -0.58 9.27
C TYR A 140 -9.75 -1.15 7.88
N ASN A 141 -9.02 -2.24 7.76
CA ASN A 141 -8.91 -2.99 6.51
C ASN A 141 -10.25 -3.68 6.21
N MET A 142 -11.27 -2.84 6.00
CA MET A 142 -12.57 -3.27 5.52
C MET A 142 -12.48 -3.33 4.00
N TYR A 143 -12.99 -4.37 3.39
CA TYR A 143 -12.98 -4.59 1.93
C TYR A 143 -11.62 -4.95 1.33
N GLY A 144 -10.65 -5.43 2.13
CA GLY A 144 -9.34 -5.82 1.63
C GLY A 144 -8.49 -4.66 1.09
N ILE A 145 -8.74 -3.41 1.53
CA ILE A 145 -8.01 -2.24 1.07
C ILE A 145 -6.58 -2.29 1.60
N ASP A 146 -5.59 -2.21 0.71
CA ASP A 146 -4.20 -2.05 1.08
C ASP A 146 -3.87 -0.57 1.31
N ILE A 147 -3.42 -0.24 2.52
CA ILE A 147 -3.00 1.11 2.88
C ILE A 147 -1.53 1.29 2.49
N ILE A 148 -1.28 2.24 1.61
CA ILE A 148 0.04 2.59 1.10
C ILE A 148 0.46 3.91 1.74
N SER A 149 1.22 3.81 2.82
CA SER A 149 1.68 5.00 3.54
C SER A 149 2.50 5.92 2.64
N MET A 150 2.33 7.24 2.80
CA MET A 150 3.11 8.25 2.10
C MET A 150 3.30 9.46 3.01
N ARG A 151 4.48 9.57 3.60
CA ARG A 151 4.80 10.62 4.58
C ARG A 151 4.79 12.01 3.93
N GLY A 152 4.27 13.02 4.65
CA GLY A 152 4.06 14.37 4.13
C GLY A 152 2.71 14.58 3.43
N TYR A 153 1.81 13.60 3.54
CA TYR A 153 0.43 13.65 3.03
C TYR A 153 -0.53 13.04 4.06
N ASP A 154 -1.78 13.47 4.06
CA ASP A 154 -2.85 12.87 4.86
C ASP A 154 -3.28 11.51 4.26
N ASP A 155 -4.05 10.73 5.03
CA ASP A 155 -4.58 9.44 4.61
C ASP A 155 -5.43 9.60 3.34
N GLY A 156 -5.20 8.74 2.34
CA GLY A 156 -5.91 8.79 1.07
C GLY A 156 -5.69 10.06 0.23
N ALA A 157 -4.82 10.98 0.65
CA ALA A 157 -4.65 12.28 -0.01
C ALA A 157 -4.12 12.19 -1.45
N LEU A 158 -3.58 11.05 -1.83
CA LEU A 158 -3.06 10.81 -3.18
C LEU A 158 -3.98 9.93 -4.03
N ASP A 159 -5.14 9.56 -3.49
CA ASP A 159 -6.15 8.85 -4.26
C ASP A 159 -6.82 9.79 -5.28
N PRO A 160 -7.24 9.27 -6.44
CA PRO A 160 -7.86 10.08 -7.48
C PRO A 160 -9.14 10.77 -7.00
N VAL A 161 -9.33 12.02 -7.41
CA VAL A 161 -10.52 12.81 -7.08
C VAL A 161 -11.80 12.12 -7.58
N GLY A 162 -12.80 12.03 -6.71
CA GLY A 162 -14.07 11.37 -7.03
C GLY A 162 -14.02 9.84 -6.98
N SER A 163 -12.87 9.26 -6.66
CA SER A 163 -12.71 7.84 -6.32
C SER A 163 -12.32 7.73 -4.86
N ASN A 164 -12.97 6.85 -4.12
CA ASN A 164 -12.61 6.68 -2.70
C ASN A 164 -11.24 6.01 -2.55
N TYR A 165 -10.74 5.30 -3.59
CA TYR A 165 -9.48 4.53 -3.54
C TYR A 165 -8.88 4.36 -4.93
N SER A 166 -7.59 4.07 -4.97
CA SER A 166 -6.83 3.84 -6.20
C SER A 166 -6.94 2.40 -6.71
N CYS A 167 -6.94 2.22 -8.05
CA CYS A 167 -6.79 0.91 -8.69
C CYS A 167 -5.33 0.57 -9.02
N ALA A 168 -4.46 1.56 -9.07
CA ALA A 168 -3.03 1.35 -9.22
C ALA A 168 -2.27 2.39 -8.42
N TYR A 169 -1.06 2.06 -7.99
CA TYR A 169 -0.16 3.02 -7.34
C TYR A 169 1.30 2.75 -7.69
N ASN A 170 2.11 3.77 -7.52
CA ASN A 170 3.56 3.67 -7.43
C ASN A 170 4.04 4.35 -6.14
N LYS A 171 5.12 3.86 -5.56
CA LYS A 171 5.80 4.49 -4.42
C LYS A 171 7.29 4.19 -4.48
N TYR A 172 8.07 5.22 -4.27
CA TYR A 172 9.53 5.17 -4.17
C TYR A 172 9.95 5.82 -2.87
N THR A 173 10.83 5.17 -2.13
CA THR A 173 11.36 5.67 -0.86
C THR A 173 12.87 5.56 -0.87
N MET A 174 13.54 6.62 -0.50
CA MET A 174 14.97 6.61 -0.16
C MET A 174 15.12 7.08 1.28
N GLU A 175 15.86 6.32 2.08
CA GLU A 175 16.15 6.70 3.47
C GLU A 175 17.63 6.62 3.74
N LEU A 176 18.15 7.65 4.40
CA LEU A 176 19.48 7.66 4.95
C LEU A 176 19.36 7.42 6.45
N ARG A 177 19.84 6.28 6.93
CA ARG A 177 19.67 5.79 8.30
C ARG A 177 20.96 5.86 9.08
N TYR A 178 20.91 6.35 10.31
CA TYR A 178 22.06 6.41 11.22
C TYR A 178 21.67 5.90 12.61
N PRO A 179 22.40 4.90 13.16
CA PRO A 179 22.10 4.33 14.46
C PRO A 179 22.62 5.22 15.57
N LEU A 180 21.78 5.49 16.56
CA LEU A 180 22.17 6.15 17.81
C LEU A 180 22.54 5.11 18.87
N LEU A 181 21.77 4.03 18.95
CA LEU A 181 21.98 2.93 19.87
C LEU A 181 21.60 1.60 19.20
N LEU A 182 22.55 0.67 19.12
CA LEU A 182 22.32 -0.72 18.64
C LEU A 182 22.91 -1.69 19.67
N LYS A 183 22.42 -1.65 20.92
CA LYS A 183 22.91 -2.51 21.98
C LYS A 183 21.76 -3.17 22.75
N GLY A 184 21.93 -4.47 22.98
CA GLY A 184 20.95 -5.25 23.74
C GLY A 184 19.62 -5.41 23.02
N GLN A 185 18.54 -5.27 23.76
CA GLN A 185 17.17 -5.45 23.26
C GLN A 185 16.54 -4.17 22.70
N THR A 186 17.19 -3.02 22.86
CA THR A 186 16.69 -1.73 22.40
C THR A 186 17.57 -1.19 21.28
N ASN A 187 16.96 -0.87 20.14
CA ASN A 187 17.65 -0.25 19.03
C ASN A 187 17.01 1.10 18.71
N ILE A 188 17.84 2.14 18.59
CA ILE A 188 17.40 3.50 18.26
C ILE A 188 18.19 3.96 17.06
N TYR A 189 17.51 4.45 16.04
CA TYR A 189 18.14 5.10 14.91
C TYR A 189 17.32 6.29 14.40
N VAL A 190 18.01 7.23 13.78
CA VAL A 190 17.41 8.36 13.08
C VAL A 190 17.50 8.15 11.59
N LEU A 191 16.61 8.79 10.87
CA LEU A 191 16.60 8.72 9.41
C LEU A 191 16.21 10.06 8.79
N GLY A 192 16.74 10.32 7.61
CA GLY A 192 16.21 11.30 6.68
C GLY A 192 15.62 10.58 5.50
N PHE A 193 14.50 11.04 4.95
CA PHE A 193 13.85 10.38 3.84
C PHE A 193 13.45 11.30 2.70
N LEU A 194 13.38 10.72 1.52
CA LEU A 194 12.73 11.24 0.32
C LEU A 194 11.72 10.20 -0.14
N GLU A 195 10.49 10.63 -0.38
CA GLU A 195 9.45 9.78 -0.94
C GLU A 195 8.81 10.40 -2.17
N GLY A 196 8.35 9.56 -3.06
CA GLY A 196 7.56 9.94 -4.21
C GLY A 196 6.59 8.85 -4.58
N GLY A 197 5.33 9.19 -4.80
CA GLY A 197 4.28 8.22 -5.14
C GLY A 197 3.02 8.88 -5.63
N ASN A 198 2.10 8.08 -6.14
CA ASN A 198 0.78 8.54 -6.57
C ASN A 198 -0.20 7.37 -6.71
N GLY A 199 -1.49 7.66 -6.53
CA GLY A 199 -2.58 6.78 -6.85
C GLY A 199 -3.18 7.06 -8.23
N PHE A 200 -3.75 6.03 -8.87
CA PHE A 200 -4.33 6.11 -10.21
C PHE A 200 -5.67 5.39 -10.28
N THR A 201 -6.61 5.94 -11.05
CA THR A 201 -7.94 5.36 -11.26
C THR A 201 -7.87 4.06 -12.07
N SER A 202 -6.93 3.95 -13.00
CA SER A 202 -6.80 2.81 -13.90
C SER A 202 -5.36 2.63 -14.38
N TRP A 203 -5.07 1.45 -14.93
CA TRP A 203 -3.78 1.17 -15.57
C TRP A 203 -3.47 2.10 -16.75
N LYS A 204 -4.49 2.60 -17.46
CA LYS A 204 -4.29 3.52 -18.59
C LYS A 204 -3.70 4.86 -18.18
N GLU A 205 -3.97 5.29 -16.95
CA GLU A 205 -3.45 6.55 -16.38
C GLU A 205 -2.13 6.36 -15.65
N PHE A 206 -1.74 5.10 -15.42
CA PHE A 206 -0.52 4.77 -14.70
C PHE A 206 0.72 5.30 -15.41
N SER A 207 1.55 5.99 -14.66
CA SER A 207 2.87 6.43 -15.08
C SER A 207 3.85 6.32 -13.91
N PRO A 208 4.96 5.60 -14.06
CA PRO A 208 5.95 5.43 -12.99
C PRO A 208 6.63 6.75 -12.60
N PHE A 209 6.56 7.78 -13.45
CA PHE A 209 7.19 9.08 -13.21
C PHE A 209 6.20 10.16 -12.73
N LYS A 210 4.91 9.89 -12.75
CA LYS A 210 3.90 10.79 -12.20
C LYS A 210 3.82 10.57 -10.70
N ILE A 211 4.64 11.31 -9.96
CA ILE A 211 4.80 11.18 -8.50
C ILE A 211 4.52 12.49 -7.79
N LYS A 212 3.98 12.42 -6.60
CA LYS A 212 3.91 13.48 -5.60
C LYS A 212 5.05 13.25 -4.61
N ARG A 213 5.81 14.30 -4.31
CA ARG A 213 7.11 14.22 -3.61
C ARG A 213 7.00 14.72 -2.20
N SER A 214 7.75 14.10 -1.31
CA SER A 214 7.93 14.58 0.06
C SER A 214 9.35 14.31 0.54
N ALA A 215 9.74 15.00 1.60
CA ALA A 215 10.97 14.77 2.32
C ALA A 215 10.74 14.99 3.81
N GLY A 216 11.60 14.42 4.64
CA GLY A 216 11.50 14.61 6.07
C GLY A 216 12.56 13.86 6.86
N ILE A 217 12.36 13.86 8.16
CA ILE A 217 13.23 13.20 9.12
C ILE A 217 12.39 12.36 10.07
N GLY A 218 13.00 11.33 10.65
CA GLY A 218 12.30 10.46 11.59
C GLY A 218 13.22 9.80 12.60
N VAL A 219 12.58 9.26 13.62
CA VAL A 219 13.22 8.45 14.66
C VAL A 219 12.54 7.12 14.74
N ARG A 220 13.30 6.07 14.93
CA ARG A 220 12.83 4.70 15.15
C ARG A 220 13.36 4.16 16.45
N LEU A 221 12.48 3.56 17.21
CA LEU A 221 12.76 2.89 18.48
C LEU A 221 12.23 1.46 18.40
N PHE A 222 13.10 0.47 18.52
CA PHE A 222 12.68 -0.92 18.65
C PHE A 222 12.59 -1.29 20.12
N LEU A 223 11.42 -1.81 20.53
CA LEU A 223 11.13 -2.34 21.85
C LEU A 223 10.67 -3.81 21.71
N PRO A 224 11.24 -4.76 22.44
CA PRO A 224 10.95 -6.19 22.28
C PRO A 224 9.46 -6.56 22.43
N VAL A 225 8.73 -5.82 23.28
CA VAL A 225 7.31 -6.09 23.59
C VAL A 225 6.37 -5.46 22.57
N VAL A 226 6.74 -4.30 22.02
CA VAL A 226 5.87 -3.47 21.17
C VAL A 226 6.26 -3.57 19.69
N GLY A 227 7.50 -3.95 19.40
CA GLY A 227 8.08 -3.91 18.06
C GLY A 227 8.72 -2.55 17.74
N MET A 228 8.72 -2.18 16.48
CA MET A 228 9.23 -0.89 16.01
C MET A 228 8.20 0.21 16.21
N VAL A 229 8.58 1.28 16.87
CA VAL A 229 7.81 2.51 17.00
C VAL A 229 8.58 3.64 16.34
N GLY A 230 7.90 4.49 15.61
CA GLY A 230 8.52 5.61 14.92
C GLY A 230 7.68 6.87 14.94
N VAL A 231 8.38 7.99 14.84
CA VAL A 231 7.79 9.32 14.61
C VAL A 231 8.53 9.95 13.46
N ASP A 232 7.79 10.42 12.47
CA ASP A 232 8.32 11.13 11.30
C ASP A 232 7.72 12.53 11.21
N TRP A 233 8.54 13.49 10.90
CA TRP A 233 8.12 14.78 10.39
C TRP A 233 8.35 14.80 8.89
N GLY A 234 7.28 14.99 8.11
CA GLY A 234 7.30 15.01 6.65
C GLY A 234 6.76 16.31 6.07
N TRP A 235 7.35 16.75 4.98
CA TRP A 235 6.90 17.90 4.19
C TRP A 235 6.53 17.45 2.79
N GLY A 236 5.24 17.60 2.43
CA GLY A 236 4.74 17.37 1.08
C GLY A 236 4.98 18.57 0.17
N PHE A 237 5.74 18.38 -0.91
CA PHE A 237 6.09 19.47 -1.86
C PHE A 237 5.00 19.74 -2.88
N ASP A 238 4.22 18.74 -3.20
CA ASP A 238 3.20 18.80 -4.24
C ASP A 238 1.79 18.86 -3.62
N PRO A 239 0.80 19.42 -4.32
CA PRO A 239 -0.58 19.40 -3.87
C PRO A 239 -1.13 17.95 -3.78
N ALA A 240 -1.96 17.68 -2.79
CA ALA A 240 -2.79 16.47 -2.74
C ALA A 240 -3.74 16.39 -3.96
N ALA A 241 -4.38 15.25 -4.16
CA ALA A 241 -5.33 15.10 -5.28
C ALA A 241 -6.47 16.12 -5.17
N GLY A 242 -6.75 16.83 -6.26
CA GLY A 242 -7.79 17.88 -6.30
C GLY A 242 -7.47 19.17 -5.54
N GLN A 243 -6.31 19.27 -4.89
CA GLN A 243 -5.89 20.47 -4.19
C GLN A 243 -4.97 21.33 -5.06
N THR A 244 -4.94 22.64 -4.77
CA THR A 244 -4.04 23.60 -5.45
C THR A 244 -2.85 23.99 -4.58
N LYS A 245 -3.01 23.90 -3.26
CA LYS A 245 -1.96 24.21 -2.30
C LYS A 245 -1.11 22.97 -2.01
N ARG A 246 0.17 23.17 -1.74
CA ARG A 246 1.10 22.13 -1.28
C ARG A 246 0.56 21.45 -0.02
N SER A 247 0.81 20.17 0.13
CA SER A 247 0.39 19.39 1.30
C SER A 247 0.99 19.97 2.60
N GLY A 248 2.29 20.31 2.57
CA GLY A 248 2.94 21.01 3.69
C GLY A 248 3.44 20.07 4.78
N SER A 249 3.31 20.50 6.04
CA SER A 249 3.91 19.84 7.21
C SER A 249 2.94 18.84 7.85
N HIS A 250 3.42 17.61 8.04
CA HIS A 250 2.68 16.51 8.67
C HIS A 250 3.55 15.78 9.67
N ILE A 251 2.95 15.30 10.76
CA ILE A 251 3.57 14.39 11.72
C ILE A 251 2.91 13.03 11.54
N HIS A 252 3.72 11.99 11.41
CA HIS A 252 3.28 10.61 11.21
C HIS A 252 3.82 9.73 12.32
N PHE A 253 2.97 8.80 12.76
CA PHE A 253 3.37 7.77 13.71
C PHE A 253 3.44 6.43 12.98
N THR A 254 4.36 5.57 13.39
CA THR A 254 4.46 4.21 12.87
C THR A 254 4.62 3.24 14.02
N MET A 255 3.90 2.11 13.95
CA MET A 255 3.99 1.03 14.91
C MET A 255 3.99 -0.31 14.20
N GLY A 256 4.78 -1.27 14.69
CA GLY A 256 4.94 -2.59 14.11
C GLY A 256 6.22 -2.76 13.29
N MET A 257 6.47 -3.97 12.81
CA MET A 257 7.61 -4.24 11.93
C MET A 257 7.20 -3.95 10.47
N GLN A 258 7.47 -2.75 10.01
CA GLN A 258 7.41 -2.41 8.58
C GLN A 258 8.79 -2.67 7.97
N PHE A 259 8.97 -3.84 7.41
CA PHE A 259 10.14 -4.19 6.62
C PHE A 259 9.75 -4.37 5.15
#